data_975755aee687c329ab68de8267116686
#
_entry.id   975755aee687c329ab68de8267116686
#
_cell.length_a   1.000
_cell.length_b   1.000
_cell.length_c   1.000
_cell.angle_alpha   90.00
_cell.angle_beta   90.00
_cell.angle_gamma   90.00
#
_symmetry.space_group_name_H-M   'P 1'
#
loop_
_entity.id
_entity.type
_entity.pdbx_description
1 polymer ?
#
loop_
_entity_poly.entity_id
_entity_poly.type
_entity_poly.pdbx_seq_one_letter_code
_entity_poly.pdbx_strand_id
1 'polypeptide(L)'
;MKKFGKEHPNFKGNEWRIEGDVAIGTDGKGNEFLIDVADMDAVSYHRWSGQDKSSRRALGGIYFCARMSRTAPTGNKMKMLQNFIWELHNGEIPDGYRVDHINTKPFDNRYSNLRLANKSVNAFNAERVNKVSNCGIVGVMKIKDNAKYNAGRYRAYITYGGKRHELGYYKNIDDAIIKRLRAELEHFGEICPNNRELYKEYEDRVNG
;
A
#
# COMPACT_ATOMS: atom_id res chain seq x y z
N MET A 1 33.31 1.81 -21.69
CA MET A 1 32.15 1.55 -20.81
C MET A 1 31.44 2.86 -20.54
N LYS A 2 30.16 3.04 -20.88
CA LYS A 2 29.45 4.29 -20.61
C LYS A 2 29.13 4.35 -19.13
N LYS A 3 29.57 5.41 -18.42
CA LYS A 3 29.28 5.66 -17.01
C LYS A 3 27.84 6.12 -16.86
N PHE A 4 27.13 5.57 -15.88
CA PHE A 4 25.74 5.90 -15.55
C PHE A 4 25.62 6.18 -14.05
N GLY A 5 24.62 6.91 -13.65
CA GLY A 5 24.47 7.33 -12.26
C GLY A 5 25.54 8.31 -11.83
N LYS A 6 25.99 8.25 -10.57
CA LYS A 6 27.03 9.15 -10.00
C LYS A 6 28.34 9.18 -10.80
N GLU A 7 28.66 8.14 -11.56
CA GLU A 7 29.86 8.09 -12.36
C GLU A 7 29.78 8.88 -13.69
N HIS A 8 28.60 9.35 -14.08
CA HIS A 8 28.43 10.14 -15.30
C HIS A 8 28.74 11.61 -15.00
N PRO A 9 29.62 12.31 -15.77
CA PRO A 9 30.03 13.69 -15.50
C PRO A 9 28.89 14.70 -15.48
N ASN A 10 27.77 14.42 -16.18
CA ASN A 10 26.55 15.24 -16.22
C ASN A 10 25.41 14.66 -15.37
N PHE A 11 25.68 13.76 -14.44
CA PHE A 11 24.66 13.20 -13.60
C PHE A 11 24.16 14.25 -12.60
N LYS A 12 22.89 14.62 -12.74
CA LYS A 12 22.16 15.41 -11.75
C LYS A 12 21.23 14.47 -10.99
N GLY A 13 21.64 14.06 -9.81
CA GLY A 13 20.83 13.23 -8.91
C GLY A 13 19.63 13.98 -8.33
N ASN A 14 19.02 13.38 -7.34
CA ASN A 14 18.03 14.04 -6.49
C ASN A 14 18.75 14.95 -5.47
N GLU A 15 18.07 15.97 -5.00
CA GLU A 15 18.48 16.73 -3.82
C GLU A 15 18.14 15.93 -2.57
N TRP A 16 18.98 16.03 -1.53
CA TRP A 16 18.82 15.23 -0.32
C TRP A 16 18.94 16.07 0.94
N ARG A 17 18.08 15.77 1.92
CA ARG A 17 18.23 16.20 3.31
C ARG A 17 18.06 15.00 4.23
N ILE A 18 18.69 15.03 5.40
CA ILE A 18 18.66 13.94 6.39
C ILE A 18 17.99 14.46 7.66
N GLU A 19 17.01 13.70 8.16
CA GLU A 19 16.30 13.96 9.41
C GLU A 19 16.32 12.68 10.27
N GLY A 20 17.26 12.60 11.22
CA GLY A 20 17.51 11.38 12.00
C GLY A 20 17.90 10.21 11.08
N ASP A 21 17.14 9.12 11.14
CA ASP A 21 17.36 7.91 10.34
C ASP A 21 16.67 7.95 8.97
N VAL A 22 16.05 9.08 8.61
CA VAL A 22 15.30 9.24 7.37
C VAL A 22 16.06 10.15 6.41
N ALA A 23 16.28 9.68 5.19
CA ALA A 23 16.75 10.49 4.07
C ALA A 23 15.55 10.89 3.20
N ILE A 24 15.45 12.18 2.91
CA ILE A 24 14.39 12.78 2.12
C ILE A 24 14.98 13.22 0.80
N GLY A 25 14.56 12.56 -0.28
CA GLY A 25 14.96 12.89 -1.63
C GLY A 25 13.92 13.79 -2.30
N THR A 26 14.37 14.80 -3.07
CA THR A 26 13.51 15.69 -3.83
C THR A 26 13.77 15.52 -5.32
N ASP A 27 12.73 15.34 -6.13
CA ASP A 27 12.86 15.27 -7.57
C ASP A 27 12.92 16.67 -8.23
N GLY A 28 13.22 16.72 -9.53
CA GLY A 28 13.32 18.00 -10.26
C GLY A 28 11.98 18.76 -10.40
N LYS A 29 10.88 18.25 -9.83
CA LYS A 29 9.56 18.90 -9.79
C LYS A 29 9.16 19.31 -8.37
N GLY A 30 10.03 19.09 -7.38
CA GLY A 30 9.76 19.39 -5.96
C GLY A 30 8.97 18.29 -5.23
N ASN A 31 8.77 17.11 -5.83
CA ASN A 31 8.12 16.01 -5.13
C ASN A 31 9.13 15.32 -4.20
N GLU A 32 8.72 15.09 -2.95
CA GLU A 32 9.56 14.46 -1.94
C GLU A 32 9.23 12.98 -1.76
N PHE A 33 10.26 12.19 -1.41
CA PHE A 33 10.14 10.79 -1.03
C PHE A 33 11.08 10.46 0.12
N LEU A 34 10.68 9.48 0.93
CA LEU A 34 11.38 9.05 2.12
C LEU A 34 12.02 7.68 1.89
N ILE A 35 13.25 7.52 2.38
CA ILE A 35 13.96 6.24 2.47
C ILE A 35 14.72 6.17 3.80
N ASP A 36 15.19 5.00 4.18
CA ASP A 36 16.13 4.86 5.29
C ASP A 36 17.49 5.41 4.88
N VAL A 37 18.19 6.09 5.81
CA VAL A 37 19.55 6.62 5.57
C VAL A 37 20.51 5.50 5.15
N ALA A 38 20.32 4.29 5.67
CA ALA A 38 21.12 3.12 5.33
C ALA A 38 21.08 2.76 3.83
N ASP A 39 19.99 3.08 3.14
CA ASP A 39 19.78 2.79 1.72
C ASP A 39 20.28 3.92 0.80
N MET A 40 20.65 5.06 1.39
CA MET A 40 20.92 6.30 0.64
C MET A 40 22.02 6.11 -0.39
N ASP A 41 23.09 5.37 -0.07
CA ASP A 41 24.21 5.17 -0.99
C ASP A 41 23.76 4.47 -2.28
N ALA A 42 22.99 3.40 -2.17
CA ALA A 42 22.48 2.65 -3.31
C ALA A 42 21.43 3.46 -4.10
N VAL A 43 20.49 4.10 -3.38
CA VAL A 43 19.38 4.84 -3.98
C VAL A 43 19.87 6.11 -4.70
N SER A 44 20.82 6.87 -4.10
CA SER A 44 21.35 8.11 -4.67
C SER A 44 22.17 7.92 -5.94
N TYR A 45 22.54 6.67 -6.25
CA TYR A 45 23.19 6.33 -7.53
C TYR A 45 22.30 6.51 -8.74
N HIS A 46 20.99 6.56 -8.53
CA HIS A 46 19.99 6.75 -9.57
C HIS A 46 19.26 8.09 -9.40
N ARG A 47 18.69 8.59 -10.52
CA ARG A 47 17.81 9.75 -10.46
C ARG A 47 16.35 9.30 -10.42
N TRP A 48 15.71 9.50 -9.32
CA TRP A 48 14.30 9.17 -9.10
C TRP A 48 13.41 10.34 -9.49
N SER A 49 12.30 10.03 -10.16
CA SER A 49 11.34 11.02 -10.62
C SER A 49 9.93 10.55 -10.26
N GLY A 50 9.14 11.46 -9.72
CA GLY A 50 7.75 11.23 -9.38
C GLY A 50 6.88 11.05 -10.62
N GLN A 51 6.04 10.02 -10.59
CA GLN A 51 4.98 9.77 -11.55
C GLN A 51 3.65 9.74 -10.84
N ASP A 52 2.76 10.64 -11.21
CA ASP A 52 1.37 10.58 -10.76
C ASP A 52 0.68 9.37 -11.39
N LYS A 53 0.26 8.44 -10.56
CA LYS A 53 -0.54 7.27 -10.93
C LYS A 53 -1.96 7.35 -10.40
N SER A 54 -2.49 8.57 -10.20
CA SER A 54 -3.88 8.75 -9.86
C SER A 54 -4.75 8.21 -10.99
N SER A 55 -5.26 7.01 -10.79
CA SER A 55 -6.28 6.40 -11.65
C SER A 55 -7.55 6.20 -10.81
N ARG A 56 -8.73 6.16 -11.47
CA ARG A 56 -10.02 5.93 -10.81
C ARG A 56 -10.09 4.63 -9.96
N ARG A 57 -9.07 3.78 -10.01
CA ARG A 57 -8.98 2.47 -9.32
C ARG A 57 -7.85 2.40 -8.29
N ALA A 58 -7.00 3.42 -8.17
CA ALA A 58 -5.92 3.47 -7.19
C ALA A 58 -6.19 4.56 -6.15
N LEU A 59 -5.61 4.43 -4.95
CA LEU A 59 -5.66 5.47 -3.91
C LEU A 59 -5.08 6.81 -4.38
N GLY A 60 -4.51 6.84 -5.60
CA GLY A 60 -3.79 7.98 -6.12
C GLY A 60 -2.45 8.18 -5.41
N GLY A 61 -1.59 8.98 -6.00
CA GLY A 61 -0.34 9.34 -5.37
C GLY A 61 0.83 9.36 -6.35
N ILE A 62 1.91 9.97 -5.88
CA ILE A 62 3.15 10.08 -6.63
C ILE A 62 4.05 8.90 -6.27
N TYR A 63 4.26 8.02 -7.23
CA TYR A 63 5.22 6.92 -7.14
C TYR A 63 6.54 7.33 -7.78
N PHE A 64 7.64 6.94 -7.18
CA PHE A 64 8.97 7.28 -7.69
C PHE A 64 9.56 6.15 -8.51
N CYS A 65 10.15 6.49 -9.65
CA CYS A 65 10.81 5.54 -10.52
C CYS A 65 12.08 6.14 -11.12
N ALA A 66 13.04 5.28 -11.43
CA ALA A 66 14.24 5.62 -12.15
C ALA A 66 14.43 4.72 -13.36
N ARG A 67 15.10 5.25 -14.37
CA ARG A 67 15.55 4.47 -15.51
C ARG A 67 16.86 3.77 -15.16
N MET A 68 16.83 2.44 -15.12
CA MET A 68 18.04 1.64 -14.91
C MET A 68 18.93 1.68 -16.14
N SER A 69 20.23 1.42 -15.97
CA SER A 69 21.21 1.43 -17.05
C SER A 69 20.82 0.48 -18.20
N ARG A 70 21.09 0.89 -19.44
CA ARG A 70 20.91 0.04 -20.65
C ARG A 70 21.79 -1.21 -20.63
N THR A 71 22.86 -1.21 -19.86
CA THR A 71 23.80 -2.33 -19.72
C THR A 71 23.40 -3.32 -18.64
N ALA A 72 22.33 -3.03 -17.87
CA ALA A 72 21.80 -4.02 -16.93
C ALA A 72 21.23 -5.23 -17.70
N PRO A 73 21.32 -6.45 -17.17
CA PRO A 73 20.81 -7.66 -17.81
C PRO A 73 19.34 -7.58 -18.23
N THR A 74 18.58 -6.73 -17.58
CA THR A 74 17.14 -6.49 -17.83
C THR A 74 16.86 -5.36 -18.82
N GLY A 75 17.89 -4.74 -19.43
CA GLY A 75 17.75 -3.65 -20.40
C GLY A 75 17.31 -2.32 -19.77
N ASN A 76 16.87 -1.38 -20.62
CA ASN A 76 16.47 -0.01 -20.26
C ASN A 76 15.08 0.04 -19.58
N LYS A 77 14.88 -0.70 -18.50
CA LYS A 77 13.60 -0.77 -17.81
C LYS A 77 13.48 0.30 -16.73
N MET A 78 12.28 0.86 -16.60
CA MET A 78 11.93 1.70 -15.47
C MET A 78 11.76 0.81 -14.23
N LYS A 79 12.43 1.20 -13.14
CA LYS A 79 12.33 0.53 -11.83
C LYS A 79 11.59 1.44 -10.86
N MET A 80 10.61 0.89 -10.15
CA MET A 80 9.93 1.59 -9.06
C MET A 80 10.82 1.61 -7.82
N LEU A 81 10.82 2.70 -7.07
CA LEU A 81 11.68 2.88 -5.89
C LEU A 81 11.41 1.82 -4.82
N GLN A 82 10.13 1.55 -4.51
CA GLN A 82 9.78 0.49 -3.56
C GLN A 82 10.31 -0.88 -3.98
N ASN A 83 10.28 -1.21 -5.28
CA ASN A 83 10.80 -2.48 -5.77
C ASN A 83 12.34 -2.52 -5.66
N PHE A 84 13.00 -1.39 -5.95
CA PHE A 84 14.45 -1.29 -5.83
C PHE A 84 14.92 -1.52 -4.39
N ILE A 85 14.30 -0.84 -3.41
CA ILE A 85 14.61 -1.00 -1.99
C ILE A 85 14.29 -2.41 -1.51
N TRP A 86 13.12 -2.95 -1.88
CA TRP A 86 12.79 -4.34 -1.54
C TRP A 86 13.86 -5.32 -2.02
N GLU A 87 14.26 -5.21 -3.28
CA GLU A 87 15.26 -6.11 -3.88
C GLU A 87 16.66 -5.91 -3.29
N LEU A 88 17.00 -4.71 -2.83
CA LEU A 88 18.25 -4.44 -2.13
C LEU A 88 18.35 -5.25 -0.83
N HIS A 89 17.24 -5.42 -0.12
CA HIS A 89 17.19 -6.13 1.16
C HIS A 89 16.87 -7.63 1.06
N ASN A 90 16.09 -8.05 0.06
CA ASN A 90 15.52 -9.40 0.02
C ASN A 90 15.84 -10.18 -1.28
N GLY A 91 16.46 -9.53 -2.26
CA GLY A 91 16.63 -10.12 -3.58
C GLY A 91 15.36 -10.02 -4.44
N GLU A 92 15.24 -10.87 -5.44
CA GLU A 92 14.21 -10.81 -6.47
C GLU A 92 12.79 -10.96 -5.91
N ILE A 93 11.87 -10.14 -6.43
CA ILE A 93 10.44 -10.20 -6.06
C ILE A 93 9.83 -11.46 -6.68
N PRO A 94 9.25 -12.37 -5.88
CA PRO A 94 8.67 -13.61 -6.38
C PRO A 94 7.51 -13.37 -7.36
N ASP A 95 7.34 -14.29 -8.31
CA ASP A 95 6.24 -14.23 -9.27
C ASP A 95 4.87 -14.17 -8.58
N GLY A 96 4.00 -13.32 -9.08
CA GLY A 96 2.67 -13.10 -8.52
C GLY A 96 2.61 -12.14 -7.34
N TYR A 97 3.76 -11.69 -6.84
CA TYR A 97 3.84 -10.70 -5.77
C TYR A 97 4.20 -9.30 -6.30
N ARG A 98 3.92 -8.30 -5.49
CA ARG A 98 4.30 -6.89 -5.71
C ARG A 98 4.70 -6.28 -4.38
N VAL A 99 5.55 -5.27 -4.42
CA VAL A 99 5.84 -4.46 -3.24
C VAL A 99 4.74 -3.44 -3.03
N ASP A 100 4.20 -3.40 -1.83
CA ASP A 100 3.12 -2.53 -1.39
C ASP A 100 3.55 -1.69 -0.18
N HIS A 101 2.94 -0.51 -0.01
CA HIS A 101 3.20 0.38 1.11
C HIS A 101 2.20 0.10 2.23
N ILE A 102 2.68 -0.33 3.40
CA ILE A 102 1.85 -0.68 4.57
C ILE A 102 0.98 0.49 5.00
N ASN A 103 1.52 1.71 5.01
CA ASN A 103 0.80 2.93 5.38
C ASN A 103 0.02 3.57 4.22
N THR A 104 0.00 2.95 3.02
CA THR A 104 -0.65 3.44 1.81
C THR A 104 -0.10 4.76 1.23
N LYS A 105 1.05 5.23 1.70
CA LYS A 105 1.70 6.46 1.22
C LYS A 105 2.83 6.11 0.24
N PRO A 106 2.66 6.33 -1.08
CA PRO A 106 3.63 5.89 -2.10
C PRO A 106 4.97 6.62 -2.06
N PHE A 107 5.05 7.74 -1.35
CA PHE A 107 6.27 8.49 -1.16
C PHE A 107 7.13 7.95 0.00
N ASP A 108 6.57 7.15 0.91
CA ASP A 108 7.28 6.59 2.06
C ASP A 108 7.84 5.21 1.72
N ASN A 109 9.06 5.21 1.18
CA ASN A 109 9.74 4.00 0.72
C ASN A 109 10.75 3.45 1.76
N ARG A 110 10.62 3.78 3.04
CA ARG A 110 11.42 3.15 4.09
C ARG A 110 11.14 1.64 4.11
N TYR A 111 12.18 0.85 4.29
CA TYR A 111 12.07 -0.61 4.21
C TYR A 111 11.02 -1.18 5.18
N SER A 112 10.94 -0.64 6.40
CA SER A 112 9.95 -1.04 7.40
C SER A 112 8.49 -0.78 6.98
N ASN A 113 8.27 0.09 5.99
CA ASN A 113 6.95 0.39 5.42
C ASN A 113 6.62 -0.42 4.16
N LEU A 114 7.54 -1.28 3.70
CA LEU A 114 7.35 -2.09 2.50
C LEU A 114 7.03 -3.55 2.87
N ARG A 115 6.20 -4.17 2.06
CA ARG A 115 5.87 -5.61 2.18
C ARG A 115 5.61 -6.22 0.83
N LEU A 116 5.73 -7.55 0.74
CA LEU A 116 5.19 -8.29 -0.40
C LEU A 116 3.66 -8.41 -0.26
N ALA A 117 2.97 -8.11 -1.34
CA ALA A 117 1.53 -8.25 -1.43
C ALA A 117 1.15 -9.04 -2.69
N ASN A 118 0.32 -10.05 -2.53
CA ASN A 118 -0.32 -10.73 -3.65
C ASN A 118 -1.59 -9.97 -4.10
N LYS A 119 -2.28 -10.47 -5.13
CA LYS A 119 -3.51 -9.82 -5.63
C LYS A 119 -4.60 -9.66 -4.57
N SER A 120 -4.69 -10.59 -3.61
CA SER A 120 -5.71 -10.55 -2.55
C SER A 120 -5.41 -9.44 -1.54
N VAL A 121 -4.16 -9.31 -1.10
CA VAL A 121 -3.72 -8.24 -0.18
C VAL A 121 -3.82 -6.87 -0.86
N ASN A 122 -3.42 -6.76 -2.12
CA ASN A 122 -3.59 -5.54 -2.89
C ASN A 122 -5.07 -5.15 -3.07
N ALA A 123 -5.96 -6.14 -3.28
CA ALA A 123 -7.38 -5.90 -3.36
C ALA A 123 -7.94 -5.44 -2.01
N PHE A 124 -7.49 -6.05 -0.91
CA PHE A 124 -7.84 -5.68 0.45
C PHE A 124 -7.45 -4.23 0.79
N ASN A 125 -6.20 -3.83 0.46
CA ASN A 125 -5.74 -2.44 0.63
C ASN A 125 -6.41 -1.49 -0.35
N ALA A 126 -6.75 -2.02 -1.53
CA ALA A 126 -7.41 -1.30 -2.59
C ALA A 126 -8.92 -1.22 -2.39
N GLU A 127 -9.57 -1.94 -1.49
CA GLU A 127 -11.03 -2.06 -1.35
C GLU A 127 -11.68 -0.81 -0.73
N ARG A 128 -11.16 0.37 -0.97
CA ARG A 128 -11.40 1.37 -0.17
C ARG A 128 -12.17 2.50 -0.51
N VAL A 129 -11.99 3.28 -1.31
CA VAL A 129 -12.50 4.65 -1.39
C VAL A 129 -13.82 4.77 -2.15
N ASN A 130 -14.15 3.81 -3.01
CA ASN A 130 -15.27 3.91 -3.94
C ASN A 130 -16.51 3.06 -3.60
N LYS A 131 -16.47 2.30 -2.50
CA LYS A 131 -17.62 1.48 -2.05
C LYS A 131 -17.75 1.56 -0.54
N VAL A 132 -17.83 2.78 -0.05
CA VAL A 132 -18.31 3.00 1.32
C VAL A 132 -19.70 2.41 1.39
N SER A 133 -19.88 1.44 2.28
CA SER A 133 -21.20 0.91 2.57
C SER A 133 -22.11 2.04 3.04
N ASN A 134 -23.42 1.85 2.93
CA ASN A 134 -24.39 2.82 3.41
C ASN A 134 -24.32 3.15 4.92
N CYS A 135 -23.40 2.53 5.66
CA CYS A 135 -23.05 2.83 7.06
C CYS A 135 -21.60 3.30 7.24
N GLY A 136 -20.89 3.64 6.17
CA GLY A 136 -19.55 4.23 6.27
C GLY A 136 -18.41 3.25 6.55
N ILE A 137 -18.67 1.96 6.71
CA ILE A 137 -17.69 0.95 7.15
C ILE A 137 -17.44 -0.06 6.05
N VAL A 138 -16.15 -0.27 5.71
CA VAL A 138 -15.78 -1.25 4.69
C VAL A 138 -16.15 -2.67 5.14
N GLY A 139 -16.92 -3.36 4.31
CA GLY A 139 -17.33 -4.74 4.57
C GLY A 139 -18.52 -4.89 5.53
N VAL A 140 -19.13 -3.78 5.96
CA VAL A 140 -20.38 -3.78 6.72
C VAL A 140 -21.41 -2.92 6.00
N MET A 141 -22.64 -3.39 5.87
CA MET A 141 -23.73 -2.64 5.23
C MET A 141 -25.06 -2.89 5.93
N LYS A 142 -25.88 -1.86 6.03
CA LYS A 142 -27.26 -1.99 6.50
C LYS A 142 -28.15 -2.53 5.38
N ILE A 143 -28.91 -3.58 5.65
CA ILE A 143 -29.95 -4.09 4.76
C ILE A 143 -31.18 -3.17 4.85
N LYS A 144 -31.75 -2.83 3.73
CA LYS A 144 -32.95 -1.97 3.67
C LYS A 144 -34.10 -2.58 4.49
N ASP A 145 -34.87 -1.73 5.17
CA ASP A 145 -35.97 -2.16 6.05
C ASP A 145 -37.09 -2.84 5.29
N ASN A 146 -37.23 -2.56 3.97
CA ASN A 146 -38.21 -3.20 3.08
C ASN A 146 -37.63 -4.40 2.31
N ALA A 147 -36.46 -4.90 2.66
CA ALA A 147 -35.89 -6.08 2.01
C ALA A 147 -36.69 -7.34 2.36
N LYS A 148 -36.81 -8.27 1.42
CA LYS A 148 -37.54 -9.54 1.60
C LYS A 148 -36.93 -10.40 2.72
N TYR A 149 -35.59 -10.33 2.87
CA TYR A 149 -34.84 -11.10 3.86
C TYR A 149 -33.89 -10.19 4.65
N ASN A 150 -33.71 -10.50 5.93
CA ASN A 150 -32.81 -9.78 6.85
C ASN A 150 -33.04 -8.26 6.91
N ALA A 151 -34.27 -7.79 6.69
CA ALA A 151 -34.63 -6.39 6.76
C ALA A 151 -34.16 -5.74 8.07
N GLY A 152 -33.61 -4.53 7.98
CA GLY A 152 -33.08 -3.76 9.11
C GLY A 152 -31.82 -4.31 9.77
N ARG A 153 -31.27 -5.42 9.31
CA ARG A 153 -30.04 -6.00 9.86
C ARG A 153 -28.78 -5.43 9.19
N TYR A 154 -27.64 -5.65 9.86
CA TYR A 154 -26.32 -5.33 9.33
C TYR A 154 -25.68 -6.60 8.79
N ARG A 155 -25.26 -6.56 7.53
CA ARG A 155 -24.52 -7.63 6.86
C ARG A 155 -23.04 -7.34 6.99
N ALA A 156 -22.27 -8.31 7.46
CA ALA A 156 -20.82 -8.27 7.41
C ALA A 156 -20.28 -9.25 6.35
N TYR A 157 -19.26 -8.84 5.60
CA TYR A 157 -18.59 -9.67 4.60
C TYR A 157 -17.11 -9.28 4.46
N ILE A 158 -16.30 -10.19 3.92
CA ILE A 158 -14.90 -9.96 3.57
C ILE A 158 -14.64 -10.51 2.18
N THR A 159 -13.69 -9.91 1.44
CA THR A 159 -13.30 -10.39 0.11
C THR A 159 -11.85 -10.82 0.13
N TYR A 160 -11.58 -12.09 -0.14
CA TYR A 160 -10.23 -12.63 -0.32
C TYR A 160 -10.25 -13.76 -1.35
N GLY A 161 -9.10 -14.05 -1.97
CA GLY A 161 -9.01 -15.00 -3.06
C GLY A 161 -9.90 -14.66 -4.27
N GLY A 162 -10.23 -13.38 -4.46
CA GLY A 162 -11.13 -12.91 -5.53
C GLY A 162 -12.62 -13.22 -5.29
N LYS A 163 -12.99 -13.77 -4.13
CA LYS A 163 -14.37 -14.12 -3.76
C LYS A 163 -14.83 -13.38 -2.52
N ARG A 164 -16.12 -13.06 -2.46
CA ARG A 164 -16.77 -12.51 -1.28
C ARG A 164 -17.20 -13.65 -0.35
N HIS A 165 -16.84 -13.52 0.91
CA HIS A 165 -17.20 -14.43 1.98
C HIS A 165 -18.13 -13.72 2.95
N GLU A 166 -19.30 -14.33 3.21
CA GLU A 166 -20.29 -13.82 4.16
C GLU A 166 -19.85 -14.12 5.58
N LEU A 167 -19.89 -13.10 6.44
CA LEU A 167 -19.56 -13.22 7.86
C LEU A 167 -20.80 -13.28 8.75
N GLY A 168 -21.97 -12.94 8.18
CA GLY A 168 -23.26 -13.04 8.86
C GLY A 168 -24.10 -11.79 8.76
N TYR A 169 -25.28 -11.88 9.44
CA TYR A 169 -26.29 -10.83 9.55
C TYR A 169 -26.59 -10.55 11.02
N TYR A 170 -26.44 -9.31 11.45
CA TYR A 170 -26.46 -8.90 12.84
C TYR A 170 -27.59 -7.88 13.08
N LYS A 171 -28.19 -7.90 14.28
CA LYS A 171 -29.16 -6.88 14.68
C LYS A 171 -28.47 -5.57 15.06
N ASN A 172 -27.29 -5.68 15.68
CA ASN A 172 -26.48 -4.56 16.11
C ASN A 172 -25.32 -4.34 15.11
N ILE A 173 -25.02 -3.07 14.81
CA ILE A 173 -23.90 -2.68 13.94
C ILE A 173 -22.55 -3.07 14.55
N ASP A 174 -22.39 -2.96 15.87
CA ASP A 174 -21.14 -3.27 16.57
C ASP A 174 -20.75 -4.73 16.36
N ASP A 175 -21.71 -5.67 16.46
CA ASP A 175 -21.45 -7.08 16.26
C ASP A 175 -20.97 -7.37 14.82
N ALA A 176 -21.55 -6.67 13.85
CA ALA A 176 -21.12 -6.75 12.45
C ALA A 176 -19.69 -6.19 12.27
N ILE A 177 -19.37 -5.07 12.93
CA ILE A 177 -18.04 -4.45 12.92
C ILE A 177 -17.00 -5.39 13.52
N ILE A 178 -17.25 -5.89 14.74
CA ILE A 178 -16.32 -6.80 15.43
C ILE A 178 -16.06 -8.03 14.57
N LYS A 179 -17.11 -8.63 14.02
CA LYS A 179 -16.94 -9.81 13.15
C LYS A 179 -16.12 -9.50 11.91
N ARG A 180 -16.31 -8.31 11.30
CA ARG A 180 -15.52 -7.87 10.17
C ARG A 180 -14.06 -7.65 10.55
N LEU A 181 -13.77 -6.95 11.62
CA LEU A 181 -12.41 -6.67 12.08
C LEU A 181 -11.65 -7.95 12.47
N ARG A 182 -12.31 -8.89 13.17
CA ARG A 182 -11.73 -10.22 13.46
C ARG A 182 -11.36 -10.97 12.19
N ALA A 183 -12.23 -10.96 11.20
CA ALA A 183 -11.95 -11.61 9.91
C ALA A 183 -10.79 -10.94 9.15
N GLU A 184 -10.58 -9.63 9.30
CA GLU A 184 -9.41 -8.95 8.73
C GLU A 184 -8.12 -9.45 9.37
N LEU A 185 -8.06 -9.50 10.70
CA LEU A 185 -6.89 -10.03 11.43
C LEU A 185 -6.64 -11.51 11.10
N GLU A 186 -7.69 -12.33 11.06
CA GLU A 186 -7.58 -13.77 10.76
C GLU A 186 -7.03 -14.05 9.36
N HIS A 187 -7.51 -13.32 8.35
CA HIS A 187 -7.17 -13.62 6.96
C HIS A 187 -5.99 -12.82 6.41
N PHE A 188 -5.73 -11.62 6.94
CA PHE A 188 -4.69 -10.73 6.43
C PHE A 188 -3.61 -10.41 7.47
N GLY A 189 -3.82 -10.76 8.74
CA GLY A 189 -2.92 -10.44 9.84
C GLY A 189 -2.90 -8.95 10.22
N GLU A 190 -3.75 -8.14 9.60
CA GLU A 190 -3.82 -6.69 9.82
C GLU A 190 -5.21 -6.13 9.49
N ILE A 191 -5.46 -4.92 9.96
CA ILE A 191 -6.69 -4.17 9.69
C ILE A 191 -6.54 -3.34 8.40
N CYS A 192 -7.56 -3.38 7.55
CA CYS A 192 -7.56 -2.60 6.31
C CYS A 192 -7.45 -1.09 6.63
N PRO A 193 -6.76 -0.31 5.77
CA PRO A 193 -6.48 1.10 6.04
C PRO A 193 -7.70 1.93 6.43
N ASN A 194 -8.86 1.65 5.83
CA ASN A 194 -10.09 2.39 6.08
C ASN A 194 -10.78 2.03 7.40
N ASN A 195 -10.44 0.89 8.00
CA ASN A 195 -11.01 0.44 9.27
C ASN A 195 -10.05 0.66 10.45
N ARG A 196 -8.83 1.20 10.23
CA ARG A 196 -7.82 1.35 11.29
C ARG A 196 -8.25 2.27 12.43
N GLU A 197 -8.87 3.40 12.12
CA GLU A 197 -9.37 4.30 13.17
C GLU A 197 -10.53 3.65 13.93
N LEU A 198 -11.44 3.00 13.22
CA LEU A 198 -12.52 2.24 13.83
C LEU A 198 -12.00 1.09 14.72
N TYR A 199 -10.94 0.41 14.31
CA TYR A 199 -10.35 -0.67 15.09
C TYR A 199 -9.90 -0.21 16.48
N LYS A 200 -9.33 0.99 16.60
CA LYS A 200 -8.92 1.54 17.90
C LYS A 200 -10.08 1.63 18.91
N GLU A 201 -11.30 1.89 18.41
CA GLU A 201 -12.51 1.96 19.26
C GLU A 201 -13.01 0.58 19.71
N TYR A 202 -12.69 -0.46 18.95
CA TYR A 202 -13.19 -1.82 19.16
C TYR A 202 -12.10 -2.83 19.54
N GLU A 203 -10.87 -2.40 19.75
CA GLU A 203 -9.69 -3.25 19.91
C GLU A 203 -9.87 -4.30 21.04
N ASP A 204 -10.33 -3.89 22.21
CA ASP A 204 -10.56 -4.78 23.34
C ASP A 204 -11.61 -5.85 23.03
N ARG A 205 -12.68 -5.47 22.31
CA ARG A 205 -13.77 -6.37 21.91
C ARG A 205 -13.41 -7.28 20.75
N VAL A 206 -12.44 -6.91 19.95
CA VAL A 206 -11.92 -7.70 18.80
C VAL A 206 -10.96 -8.76 19.31
N ASN A 207 -10.10 -8.43 20.28
CA ASN A 207 -9.03 -9.30 20.78
C ASN A 207 -9.49 -10.21 21.96
N GLY A 208 -10.59 -9.88 22.64
CA GLY A 208 -11.23 -10.72 23.67
C GLY A 208 -12.19 -11.72 23.05
#